data_a13be0cf9a2a5b5f8e2178fff8c74482
#
_entry.id   a13be0cf9a2a5b5f8e2178fff8c74482
#
_cell.length_a   1.000
_cell.length_b   1.000
_cell.length_c   1.000
_cell.angle_alpha   90.00
_cell.angle_beta   90.00
_cell.angle_gamma   90.00
#
_symmetry.space_group_name_H-M   'P 1'
#
loop_
_entity.id
_entity.type
_entity.pdbx_description
1 polymer ?
#
loop_
_entity_poly.entity_id
_entity_poly.type
_entity_poly.pdbx_seq_one_letter_code
_entity_poly.pdbx_strand_id
1 'polypeptide(L)'
;MNAIFFKEWIKTRWYLLLACIVTLGFAGYSMLRINRVVELEGAAHVWEVMLSRDAVFVNLLEYVPLLVGILLALVQFIPEMYHKCLKLTLHLPYPQLKMINLMLLYGLLTLVICFATNYILMFVYLQGILAPELYSRILLTALPWYIAGICAYLLIAWVCL
;
A
#
# COMPACT_ATOMS: atom_id res chain seq x y z
N MET A 1 7.83 -20.10 -14.14
CA MET A 1 7.22 -19.16 -13.20
C MET A 1 8.22 -18.69 -12.14
N ASN A 2 8.88 -19.58 -11.41
CA ASN A 2 9.78 -19.23 -10.29
C ASN A 2 10.93 -18.30 -10.65
N ALA A 3 11.52 -18.43 -11.85
CA ALA A 3 12.67 -17.61 -12.26
C ALA A 3 12.33 -16.11 -12.43
N ILE A 4 11.14 -15.78 -12.95
CA ILE A 4 10.69 -14.39 -13.12
C ILE A 4 10.40 -13.75 -11.75
N PHE A 5 9.70 -14.47 -10.87
CA PHE A 5 9.43 -14.02 -9.50
C PHE A 5 10.73 -13.81 -8.70
N PHE A 6 11.70 -14.69 -8.85
CA PHE A 6 12.98 -14.56 -8.18
C PHE A 6 13.80 -13.35 -8.68
N LYS A 7 13.80 -13.11 -10.00
CA LYS A 7 14.41 -11.92 -10.61
C LYS A 7 13.80 -10.63 -10.06
N GLU A 8 12.47 -10.55 -10.05
CA GLU A 8 11.75 -9.36 -9.55
C GLU A 8 11.98 -9.19 -8.05
N TRP A 9 11.99 -10.27 -7.27
CA TRP A 9 12.27 -10.22 -5.84
C TRP A 9 13.64 -9.62 -5.53
N ILE A 10 14.71 -10.08 -6.19
CA ILE A 10 16.06 -9.55 -5.97
C ILE A 10 16.12 -8.05 -6.26
N LYS A 11 15.45 -7.62 -7.32
CA LYS A 11 15.42 -6.23 -7.78
C LYS A 11 14.65 -5.32 -6.83
N THR A 12 13.50 -5.77 -6.33
CA THR A 12 12.56 -4.91 -5.58
C THR A 12 12.64 -5.06 -4.06
N ARG A 13 13.34 -6.08 -3.54
CA ARG A 13 13.36 -6.43 -2.10
C ARG A 13 13.65 -5.24 -1.17
N TRP A 14 14.66 -4.43 -1.50
CA TRP A 14 15.05 -3.29 -0.68
C TRP A 14 14.00 -2.18 -0.68
N TYR A 15 13.45 -1.89 -1.85
CA TYR A 15 12.40 -0.88 -1.99
C TYR A 15 11.09 -1.33 -1.36
N LEU A 16 10.78 -2.61 -1.44
CA LEU A 16 9.61 -3.20 -0.81
C LEU A 16 9.74 -3.16 0.73
N LEU A 17 10.93 -3.46 1.26
CA LEU A 17 11.21 -3.34 2.68
C LEU A 17 11.07 -1.89 3.14
N LEU A 18 11.62 -0.94 2.41
CA LEU A 18 11.48 0.50 2.69
C LEU A 18 10.01 0.92 2.62
N ALA A 19 9.27 0.50 1.60
CA ALA A 19 7.84 0.77 1.48
C ALA A 19 7.04 0.23 2.67
N CYS A 20 7.31 -0.99 3.12
CA CYS A 20 6.70 -1.57 4.32
C CYS A 20 7.04 -0.77 5.58
N ILE A 21 8.29 -0.36 5.77
CA ILE A 21 8.70 0.47 6.92
C ILE A 21 7.96 1.80 6.91
N VAL A 22 7.89 2.47 5.76
CA VAL A 22 7.19 3.75 5.62
C VAL A 22 5.70 3.60 5.92
N THR A 23 5.03 2.64 5.31
CA THR A 23 3.58 2.42 5.51
C THR A 23 3.26 2.05 6.96
N LEU A 24 4.06 1.17 7.58
CA LEU A 24 3.92 0.80 9.00
C LEU A 24 4.22 1.98 9.92
N GLY A 25 5.23 2.80 9.61
CA GLY A 25 5.58 3.99 10.38
C GLY A 25 4.45 5.02 10.40
N PHE A 26 3.85 5.30 9.25
CA PHE A 26 2.71 6.23 9.17
C PHE A 26 1.44 5.67 9.82
N ALA A 27 1.18 4.38 9.68
CA ALA A 27 0.08 3.72 10.39
C ALA A 27 0.29 3.78 11.91
N GLY A 28 1.50 3.44 12.39
CA GLY A 28 1.85 3.54 13.80
C GLY A 28 1.75 4.96 14.34
N TYR A 29 2.20 5.96 13.60
CA TYR A 29 2.03 7.37 13.96
C TYR A 29 0.55 7.74 14.10
N SER A 30 -0.28 7.32 13.17
CA SER A 30 -1.73 7.56 13.22
C SER A 30 -2.37 6.89 14.44
N MET A 31 -1.96 5.67 14.76
CA MET A 31 -2.42 4.94 15.96
C MET A 31 -2.05 5.66 17.26
N LEU A 32 -0.79 6.11 17.37
CA LEU A 32 -0.32 6.86 18.52
C LEU A 32 -1.07 8.19 18.69
N ARG A 33 -1.38 8.85 17.59
CA ARG A 33 -2.17 10.08 17.59
C ARG A 33 -3.60 9.85 18.10
N ILE A 34 -4.25 8.79 17.63
CA ILE A 34 -5.59 8.40 18.10
C ILE A 34 -5.56 8.07 19.59
N ASN A 35 -4.60 7.26 20.03
CA ASN A 35 -4.47 6.90 21.46
C ASN A 35 -4.30 8.14 22.35
N ARG A 36 -3.44 9.08 21.95
CA ARG A 36 -3.22 10.33 22.68
C ARG A 36 -4.49 11.17 22.80
N VAL A 37 -5.30 11.25 21.75
CA VAL A 37 -6.57 11.99 21.78
C VAL A 37 -7.56 11.30 22.71
N VAL A 38 -7.64 9.97 22.69
CA VAL A 38 -8.49 9.18 23.59
C VAL A 38 -8.07 9.34 25.05
N GLU A 39 -6.76 9.38 25.36
CA GLU A 39 -6.26 9.58 26.73
C GLU A 39 -6.48 10.99 27.27
N LEU A 40 -6.36 12.02 26.42
CA LEU A 40 -6.45 13.40 26.86
C LEU A 40 -7.91 13.92 26.93
N GLU A 41 -8.74 13.55 25.98
CA GLU A 41 -10.07 14.14 25.79
C GLU A 41 -11.21 13.11 25.99
N GLY A 42 -10.86 11.83 26.13
CA GLY A 42 -11.80 10.73 26.33
C GLY A 42 -12.44 10.22 25.04
N ALA A 43 -12.94 9.00 25.07
CA ALA A 43 -13.57 8.34 23.92
C ALA A 43 -14.86 9.06 23.45
N ALA A 44 -15.56 9.76 24.34
CA ALA A 44 -16.76 10.52 24.02
C ALA A 44 -16.46 11.73 23.11
N HIS A 45 -15.35 12.41 23.32
CA HIS A 45 -14.94 13.54 22.48
C HIS A 45 -14.54 13.09 21.07
N VAL A 46 -13.83 11.96 20.94
CA VAL A 46 -13.52 11.35 19.64
C VAL A 46 -14.80 11.04 18.87
N TRP A 47 -15.81 10.52 19.54
CA TRP A 47 -17.14 10.27 18.97
C TRP A 47 -17.80 11.57 18.46
N GLU A 48 -17.82 12.61 19.26
CA GLU A 48 -18.42 13.90 18.93
C GLU A 48 -17.71 14.56 17.74
N VAL A 49 -16.38 14.57 17.72
CA VAL A 49 -15.59 15.17 16.63
C VAL A 49 -15.75 14.39 15.33
N MET A 50 -15.82 13.06 15.38
CA MET A 50 -16.06 12.24 14.20
C MET A 50 -17.46 12.41 13.61
N LEU A 51 -18.47 12.66 14.48
CA LEU A 51 -19.84 12.89 14.02
C LEU A 51 -20.09 14.32 13.53
N SER A 52 -19.51 15.32 14.22
CA SER A 52 -19.81 16.74 13.97
C SER A 52 -18.93 17.36 12.87
N ARG A 53 -17.71 16.86 12.68
CA ARG A 53 -16.72 17.46 11.78
C ARG A 53 -16.25 16.55 10.65
N ASP A 54 -16.79 15.32 10.53
CA ASP A 54 -16.27 14.27 9.62
C ASP A 54 -14.74 14.13 9.67
N ALA A 55 -14.15 14.48 10.83
CA ALA A 55 -12.71 14.50 11.00
C ALA A 55 -12.16 13.08 11.09
N VAL A 56 -11.44 12.69 10.07
CA VAL A 56 -10.72 11.41 10.05
C VAL A 56 -9.33 11.65 10.61
N PHE A 57 -9.01 11.05 11.77
CA PHE A 57 -7.71 11.20 12.43
C PHE A 57 -6.53 10.57 11.64
N VAL A 58 -6.81 10.01 10.47
CA VAL A 58 -5.89 9.24 9.64
C VAL A 58 -5.50 9.97 8.34
N ASN A 59 -5.63 11.31 8.30
CA ASN A 59 -5.40 12.12 7.09
C ASN A 59 -4.02 11.91 6.43
N LEU A 60 -2.99 11.62 7.22
CA LEU A 60 -1.65 11.33 6.70
C LEU A 60 -1.60 10.01 5.90
N LEU A 61 -2.50 9.08 6.20
CA LEU A 61 -2.57 7.79 5.49
C LEU A 61 -3.23 7.93 4.10
N GLU A 62 -3.84 9.06 3.78
CA GLU A 62 -4.49 9.32 2.49
C GLU A 62 -3.51 9.26 1.31
N TYR A 63 -2.35 9.88 1.46
CA TYR A 63 -1.36 9.99 0.37
C TYR A 63 -0.33 8.87 0.36
N VAL A 64 -0.07 8.22 1.50
CA VAL A 64 1.00 7.23 1.65
C VAL A 64 0.82 6.01 0.75
N PRO A 65 -0.35 5.32 0.70
CA PRO A 65 -0.55 4.17 -0.18
C PRO A 65 -0.40 4.54 -1.65
N LEU A 66 -0.87 5.72 -2.05
CA LEU A 66 -0.77 6.21 -3.42
C LEU A 66 0.69 6.42 -3.81
N LEU A 67 1.49 7.11 -2.98
CA LEU A 67 2.92 7.32 -3.22
C LEU A 67 3.68 5.99 -3.26
N VAL A 68 3.37 5.06 -2.38
CA VAL A 68 4.01 3.73 -2.35
C VAL A 68 3.69 2.95 -3.62
N GLY A 69 2.45 2.98 -4.10
CA GLY A 69 2.05 2.34 -5.36
C GLY A 69 2.82 2.92 -6.55
N ILE A 70 2.93 4.24 -6.64
CA ILE A 70 3.69 4.95 -7.68
C ILE A 70 5.18 4.54 -7.63
N LEU A 71 5.81 4.66 -6.47
CA LEU A 71 7.23 4.35 -6.30
C LEU A 71 7.55 2.90 -6.65
N LEU A 72 6.72 1.95 -6.21
CA LEU A 72 6.93 0.55 -6.53
C LEU A 72 6.86 0.29 -8.02
N ALA A 73 5.89 0.87 -8.72
CA ALA A 73 5.77 0.76 -10.17
C ALA A 73 7.00 1.33 -10.89
N LEU A 74 7.45 2.53 -10.50
CA LEU A 74 8.64 3.17 -11.09
C LEU A 74 9.90 2.31 -10.89
N VAL A 75 10.12 1.82 -9.68
CA VAL A 75 11.27 0.97 -9.36
C VAL A 75 11.24 -0.35 -10.13
N GLN A 76 10.07 -0.90 -10.37
CA GLN A 76 9.92 -2.15 -11.09
C GLN A 76 10.10 -1.98 -12.60
N PHE A 77 9.49 -0.96 -13.20
CA PHE A 77 9.41 -0.83 -14.66
C PHE A 77 10.48 0.07 -15.27
N ILE A 78 10.95 1.13 -14.60
CA ILE A 78 11.98 2.02 -15.17
C ILE A 78 13.26 1.27 -15.55
N PRO A 79 13.85 0.38 -14.72
CA PRO A 79 15.07 -0.33 -15.09
C PRO A 79 14.86 -1.27 -16.29
N GLU A 80 13.66 -1.85 -16.42
CA GLU A 80 13.32 -2.71 -17.56
C GLU A 80 13.27 -1.93 -18.88
N MET A 81 12.76 -0.70 -18.84
CA MET A 81 12.70 0.18 -20.00
C MET A 81 14.08 0.74 -20.37
N TYR A 82 14.83 1.24 -19.37
CA TYR A 82 16.10 1.91 -19.57
C TYR A 82 17.17 0.97 -20.13
N HIS A 83 17.30 -0.24 -19.61
CA HIS A 83 18.28 -1.22 -20.04
C HIS A 83 17.83 -2.03 -21.26
N LYS A 84 16.69 -1.70 -21.90
CA LYS A 84 16.12 -2.47 -23.01
C LYS A 84 15.98 -3.97 -22.68
N CYS A 85 15.97 -4.32 -21.40
CA CYS A 85 15.83 -5.69 -20.94
C CYS A 85 14.52 -6.31 -21.41
N LEU A 86 13.49 -5.50 -21.57
CA LEU A 86 12.22 -5.92 -22.15
C LEU A 86 12.41 -6.45 -23.59
N LYS A 87 13.23 -5.79 -24.42
CA LYS A 87 13.54 -6.29 -25.78
C LYS A 87 14.32 -7.61 -25.78
N LEU A 88 15.28 -7.76 -24.87
CA LEU A 88 16.05 -9.00 -24.72
C LEU A 88 15.17 -10.17 -24.26
N THR A 89 14.26 -9.92 -23.34
CA THR A 89 13.32 -10.93 -22.85
C THR A 89 12.21 -11.26 -23.87
N LEU A 90 11.89 -10.34 -24.77
CA LEU A 90 10.95 -10.54 -25.87
C LEU A 90 11.50 -11.46 -26.97
N HIS A 91 12.82 -11.64 -27.07
CA HIS A 91 13.46 -12.58 -28.00
C HIS A 91 13.52 -14.03 -27.47
N LEU A 92 13.16 -14.26 -26.21
CA LEU A 92 13.03 -15.62 -25.68
C LEU A 92 11.77 -16.31 -26.28
N PRO A 93 11.80 -17.63 -26.52
CA PRO A 93 10.68 -18.39 -27.07
C PRO A 93 9.55 -18.58 -26.03
N TYR A 94 9.18 -17.51 -25.36
CA TYR A 94 8.11 -17.49 -24.34
C TYR A 94 7.05 -16.42 -24.73
N PRO A 95 5.75 -16.71 -24.58
CA PRO A 95 4.72 -15.75 -24.99
C PRO A 95 4.81 -14.45 -24.18
N GLN A 96 5.06 -13.36 -24.87
CA GLN A 96 5.36 -12.02 -24.34
C GLN A 96 4.29 -11.55 -23.33
N LEU A 97 3.02 -11.74 -23.65
CA LEU A 97 1.90 -11.35 -22.79
C LEU A 97 1.93 -12.08 -21.43
N LYS A 98 2.32 -13.36 -21.41
CA LYS A 98 2.41 -14.11 -20.15
C LYS A 98 3.51 -13.56 -19.24
N MET A 99 4.61 -13.10 -19.82
CA MET A 99 5.72 -12.55 -19.06
C MET A 99 5.38 -11.20 -18.43
N ILE A 100 4.79 -10.30 -19.22
CA ILE A 100 4.32 -9.01 -18.74
C ILE A 100 3.29 -9.19 -17.62
N ASN A 101 2.31 -10.08 -17.83
CA ASN A 101 1.31 -10.37 -16.81
C ASN A 101 1.90 -10.96 -15.52
N LEU A 102 2.94 -11.79 -15.61
CA LEU A 102 3.62 -12.33 -14.42
C LEU A 102 4.38 -11.25 -13.65
N MET A 103 4.99 -10.29 -14.34
CA MET A 103 5.67 -9.15 -13.70
C MET A 103 4.64 -8.24 -12.99
N LEU A 104 3.54 -7.93 -13.66
CA LEU A 104 2.42 -7.17 -13.07
C LEU A 104 1.83 -7.87 -11.85
N LEU A 105 1.59 -9.17 -11.97
CA LEU A 105 1.02 -9.99 -10.90
C LEU A 105 1.95 -10.04 -9.68
N TYR A 106 3.26 -10.11 -9.89
CA TYR A 106 4.24 -10.04 -8.81
C TYR A 106 4.11 -8.72 -8.03
N GLY A 107 4.18 -7.58 -8.72
CA GLY A 107 4.08 -6.26 -8.07
C GLY A 107 2.74 -6.04 -7.38
N LEU A 108 1.64 -6.46 -8.00
CA LEU A 108 0.31 -6.40 -7.41
C LEU A 108 0.22 -7.26 -6.14
N LEU A 109 0.71 -8.50 -6.17
CA LEU A 109 0.72 -9.41 -5.02
C LEU A 109 1.51 -8.83 -3.84
N THR A 110 2.73 -8.35 -4.10
CA THR A 110 3.57 -7.76 -3.05
C THR A 110 2.93 -6.53 -2.42
N LEU A 111 2.29 -5.69 -3.22
CA LEU A 111 1.61 -4.48 -2.76
C LEU A 111 0.37 -4.80 -1.95
N VAL A 112 -0.44 -5.77 -2.40
CA VAL A 112 -1.61 -6.26 -1.66
C VAL A 112 -1.20 -6.86 -0.32
N ILE A 113 -0.14 -7.66 -0.27
CA ILE A 113 0.35 -8.24 1.00
C ILE A 113 0.80 -7.12 1.95
N CYS A 114 1.54 -6.13 1.48
CA CYS A 114 2.00 -4.99 2.28
C CYS A 114 0.81 -4.20 2.85
N PHE A 115 -0.18 -3.88 2.02
CA PHE A 115 -1.37 -3.14 2.45
C PHE A 115 -2.28 -3.95 3.36
N ALA A 116 -2.48 -5.24 3.09
CA ALA A 116 -3.25 -6.14 3.93
C ALA A 116 -2.64 -6.28 5.33
N THR A 117 -1.31 -6.42 5.41
CA THR A 117 -0.60 -6.48 6.69
C THR A 117 -0.83 -5.19 7.50
N ASN A 118 -0.73 -4.04 6.85
CA ASN A 118 -0.97 -2.74 7.45
C ASN A 118 -2.41 -2.59 7.96
N TYR A 119 -3.37 -2.99 7.12
CA TYR A 119 -4.80 -2.93 7.45
C TYR A 119 -5.17 -3.86 8.62
N ILE A 120 -4.61 -5.07 8.66
CA ILE A 120 -4.82 -6.03 9.75
C ILE A 120 -4.22 -5.50 11.06
N LEU A 121 -3.02 -4.93 11.02
CA LEU A 121 -2.40 -4.31 12.20
C LEU A 121 -3.26 -3.17 12.75
N MET A 122 -3.76 -2.30 11.87
CA MET A 122 -4.64 -1.19 12.24
C MET A 122 -5.95 -1.71 12.85
N PHE A 123 -6.54 -2.76 12.27
CA PHE A 123 -7.74 -3.40 12.79
C PHE A 123 -7.53 -3.94 14.21
N VAL A 124 -6.49 -4.75 14.43
CA VAL A 124 -6.19 -5.37 15.74
C VAL A 124 -5.93 -4.31 16.81
N TYR A 125 -5.21 -3.24 16.47
CA TYR A 125 -4.92 -2.17 17.40
C TYR A 125 -6.17 -1.36 17.78
N LEU A 126 -6.95 -0.94 16.81
CA LEU A 126 -8.13 -0.11 17.04
C LEU A 126 -9.25 -0.87 17.78
N GLN A 127 -9.37 -2.17 17.53
CA GLN A 127 -10.35 -3.02 18.24
C GLN A 127 -10.09 -3.04 19.77
N GLY A 128 -8.83 -2.88 20.21
CA GLY A 128 -8.48 -2.83 21.62
C GLY A 128 -8.80 -1.53 22.34
N ILE A 129 -9.01 -0.43 21.60
CA ILE A 129 -9.09 0.93 22.17
C ILE A 129 -10.46 1.57 21.91
N LEU A 130 -11.10 1.27 20.78
CA LEU A 130 -12.32 1.96 20.32
C LEU A 130 -13.51 1.02 20.23
N ALA A 131 -14.70 1.59 20.38
CA ALA A 131 -15.97 0.90 20.16
C ALA A 131 -16.13 0.44 18.70
N PRO A 132 -16.89 -0.67 18.44
CA PRO A 132 -16.99 -1.29 17.11
C PRO A 132 -17.50 -0.34 16.03
N GLU A 133 -18.35 0.61 16.36
CA GLU A 133 -18.87 1.59 15.40
C GLU A 133 -17.80 2.58 14.94
N LEU A 134 -16.89 2.98 15.83
CA LEU A 134 -15.83 3.96 15.57
C LEU A 134 -14.68 3.37 14.72
N TYR A 135 -14.17 2.22 15.12
CA TYR A 135 -13.06 1.64 14.35
C TYR A 135 -13.51 1.15 12.95
N SER A 136 -14.75 0.70 12.81
CA SER A 136 -15.29 0.31 11.50
C SER A 136 -15.35 1.50 10.53
N ARG A 137 -15.73 2.68 10.98
CA ARG A 137 -15.71 3.90 10.15
C ARG A 137 -14.30 4.28 9.72
N ILE A 138 -13.32 4.25 10.64
CA ILE A 138 -11.92 4.56 10.33
C ILE A 138 -11.38 3.59 9.27
N LEU A 139 -11.65 2.30 9.43
CA LEU A 139 -11.21 1.27 8.49
C LEU A 139 -11.87 1.39 7.12
N LEU A 140 -13.18 1.67 7.08
CA LEU A 140 -13.91 1.91 5.84
C LEU A 140 -13.38 3.14 5.09
N THR A 141 -12.95 4.18 5.81
CA THR A 141 -12.35 5.38 5.20
C THR A 141 -10.93 5.12 4.69
N ALA A 142 -10.16 4.26 5.36
CA ALA A 142 -8.81 3.89 4.92
C ALA A 142 -8.80 2.97 3.69
N LEU A 143 -9.81 2.13 3.52
CA LEU A 143 -9.87 1.14 2.44
C LEU A 143 -9.78 1.75 1.03
N PRO A 144 -10.52 2.81 0.65
CA PRO A 144 -10.39 3.44 -0.66
C PRO A 144 -8.99 3.99 -0.92
N TRP A 145 -8.25 4.44 0.09
CA TRP A 145 -6.88 4.93 -0.07
C TRP A 145 -5.91 3.80 -0.45
N TYR A 146 -6.05 2.62 0.14
CA TYR A 146 -5.28 1.44 -0.27
C TYR A 146 -5.62 0.98 -1.68
N ILE A 147 -6.91 1.02 -2.05
CA ILE A 147 -7.34 0.73 -3.43
C ILE A 147 -6.75 1.75 -4.41
N ALA A 148 -6.77 3.04 -4.06
CA ALA A 148 -6.16 4.09 -4.88
C ALA A 148 -4.65 3.85 -5.11
N GLY A 149 -3.93 3.35 -4.09
CA GLY A 149 -2.53 2.96 -4.23
C GLY A 149 -2.31 1.82 -5.23
N ILE A 150 -3.19 0.81 -5.22
CA ILE A 150 -3.16 -0.29 -6.19
C ILE A 150 -3.49 0.23 -7.60
N CYS A 151 -4.50 1.08 -7.75
CA CYS A 151 -4.86 1.69 -9.02
C CYS A 151 -3.71 2.55 -9.59
N ALA A 152 -3.03 3.32 -8.74
CA ALA A 152 -1.88 4.13 -9.13
C ALA A 152 -0.71 3.25 -9.63
N TYR A 153 -0.44 2.13 -8.96
CA TYR A 153 0.54 1.15 -9.41
C TYR A 153 0.20 0.62 -10.82
N LEU A 154 -1.05 0.18 -11.04
CA LEU A 154 -1.50 -0.35 -12.32
C LEU A 154 -1.46 0.70 -13.43
N LEU A 155 -1.82 1.94 -13.13
CA LEU A 155 -1.81 3.04 -14.09
C LEU A 155 -0.38 3.34 -14.56
N ILE A 156 0.58 3.44 -13.66
CA ILE A 156 1.99 3.68 -14.02
C ILE A 156 2.58 2.48 -14.76
N ALA A 157 2.27 1.26 -14.32
CA ALA A 157 2.68 0.06 -15.02
C ALA A 157 2.16 0.06 -16.47
N TRP A 158 0.91 0.47 -16.68
CA TRP A 158 0.33 0.62 -18.03
C TRP A 158 1.05 1.67 -18.88
N VAL A 159 1.41 2.81 -18.29
CA VAL A 159 2.14 3.88 -19.00
C VAL A 159 3.56 3.47 -19.37
N CYS A 160 4.19 2.64 -18.54
CA CYS A 160 5.57 2.16 -18.76
C CYS A 160 5.67 0.97 -19.72
N LEU A 161 4.60 0.20 -19.93
CA LEU A 161 4.58 -0.99 -20.80
C LEU A 161 4.12 -0.66 -22.22
#